data_c80bef26bb316ff3a81298ab63c9cf56
#
_entry.id   c80bef26bb316ff3a81298ab63c9cf56
#
_cell.length_a   1.000
_cell.length_b   1.000
_cell.length_c   1.000
_cell.angle_alpha   90.00
_cell.angle_beta   90.00
_cell.angle_gamma   90.00
#
_symmetry.space_group_name_H-M   'P 1'
#
loop_
_entity.id
_entity.type
_entity.pdbx_description
1 polymer ?
#
loop_
_entity_poly.entity_id
_entity_poly.type
_entity_poly.pdbx_seq_one_letter_code
_entity_poly.pdbx_strand_id
1 'polypeptide(L)'
;MNLVSTVTYQVVIMFLLAGIGALMFRAGKISLEGSKSIGSILVNLSLPAVIINGFLVERTPERITGLLLSALLAAVTLALAILAARVCFRKDPMAQFAAAFSNPGFFGIPIILSCLDNGAIFYIAAYVAFLNLLQWSYGVSLLTGATENIAPKRLLTAPFVIAIEIGAFFFLTGFPVPGILAKAVTHLANLNTPLAMFATGVYLAQTDPKKMVRKAVLYKISVVKLLVVPLLAMVMLTLLPKAYFDLKLTLLIAAACPTGTNIAVYAQLHDRDFGYAVENVAVTTILSLLTLPLVTQLAIM
;
A
#
# COMPACT_ATOMS: atom_id res chain seq x y z
N MET A 1 -6.76 -17.84 16.36
CA MET A 1 -7.67 -17.39 15.29
C MET A 1 -7.14 -17.96 13.98
N ASN A 2 -8.00 -18.30 13.03
CA ASN A 2 -7.52 -18.65 11.69
C ASN A 2 -7.15 -17.36 10.93
N LEU A 3 -6.37 -17.48 9.84
CA LEU A 3 -5.85 -16.33 9.09
C LEU A 3 -6.97 -15.35 8.67
N VAL A 4 -8.09 -15.88 8.18
CA VAL A 4 -9.22 -15.06 7.71
C VAL A 4 -9.84 -14.25 8.84
N SER A 5 -10.04 -14.87 10.01
CA SER A 5 -10.58 -14.14 11.17
C SER A 5 -9.61 -13.08 11.68
N THR A 6 -8.30 -13.33 11.62
CA THR A 6 -7.26 -12.33 11.95
C THR A 6 -7.30 -11.15 10.99
N VAL A 7 -7.35 -11.40 9.67
CA VAL A 7 -7.47 -10.33 8.66
C VAL A 7 -8.77 -9.55 8.86
N THR A 8 -9.90 -10.23 9.04
CA THR A 8 -11.20 -9.56 9.27
C THR A 8 -11.16 -8.68 10.51
N TYR A 9 -10.64 -9.19 11.61
CA TYR A 9 -10.51 -8.45 12.86
C TYR A 9 -9.64 -7.20 12.68
N GLN A 10 -8.49 -7.34 12.03
CA GLN A 10 -7.59 -6.21 11.75
C GLN A 10 -8.25 -5.17 10.84
N VAL A 11 -8.93 -5.59 9.79
CA VAL A 11 -9.63 -4.67 8.87
C VAL A 11 -10.74 -3.91 9.61
N VAL A 12 -11.50 -4.56 10.50
CA VAL A 12 -12.51 -3.89 11.34
C VAL A 12 -11.86 -2.83 12.25
N ILE A 13 -10.74 -3.16 12.91
CA ILE A 13 -9.99 -2.18 13.71
C ILE A 13 -9.59 -0.97 12.87
N MET A 14 -9.05 -1.21 11.67
CA MET A 14 -8.64 -0.14 10.76
C MET A 14 -9.82 0.75 10.38
N PHE A 15 -10.99 0.19 10.11
CA PHE A 15 -12.20 0.97 9.82
C PHE A 15 -12.71 1.75 11.01
N LEU A 16 -12.61 1.23 12.23
CA LEU A 16 -12.93 1.97 13.45
C LEU A 16 -12.01 3.19 13.60
N LEU A 17 -10.71 3.02 13.40
CA LEU A 17 -9.74 4.14 13.43
C LEU A 17 -10.02 5.16 12.32
N ALA A 18 -10.32 4.70 11.10
CA ALA A 18 -10.71 5.58 10.00
C ALA A 18 -12.03 6.32 10.32
N GLY A 19 -12.99 5.67 10.94
CA GLY A 19 -14.23 6.28 11.45
C GLY A 19 -13.93 7.41 12.44
N ILE A 20 -13.03 7.20 13.39
CA ILE A 20 -12.58 8.24 14.33
C ILE A 20 -11.96 9.42 13.57
N GLY A 21 -11.05 9.17 12.60
CA GLY A 21 -10.45 10.21 11.75
C GLY A 21 -11.51 11.01 10.99
N ALA A 22 -12.51 10.34 10.42
CA ALA A 22 -13.62 10.98 9.72
C ALA A 22 -14.49 11.85 10.65
N LEU A 23 -14.77 11.38 11.86
CA LEU A 23 -15.53 12.14 12.88
C LEU A 23 -14.75 13.37 13.34
N MET A 24 -13.46 13.23 13.60
CA MET A 24 -12.60 14.36 13.99
C MET A 24 -12.53 15.43 12.89
N PHE A 25 -12.46 15.02 11.61
CA PHE A 25 -12.50 15.93 10.48
C PHE A 25 -13.85 16.66 10.39
N ARG A 26 -14.97 15.95 10.47
CA ARG A 26 -16.31 16.54 10.45
C ARG A 26 -16.59 17.45 11.65
N ALA A 27 -15.99 17.15 12.80
CA ALA A 27 -16.05 17.99 13.99
C ALA A 27 -15.09 19.20 13.98
N GLY A 28 -14.35 19.40 12.88
CA GLY A 28 -13.39 20.50 12.73
C GLY A 28 -12.12 20.37 13.60
N LYS A 29 -11.90 19.19 14.22
CA LYS A 29 -10.72 18.93 15.06
C LYS A 29 -9.48 18.57 14.23
N ILE A 30 -9.68 18.03 13.03
CA ILE A 30 -8.64 17.85 12.01
C ILE A 30 -9.02 18.74 10.82
N SER A 31 -8.20 19.71 10.48
CA SER A 31 -8.34 20.52 9.27
C SER A 31 -7.73 19.80 8.06
N LEU A 32 -7.97 20.31 6.84
CA LEU A 32 -7.26 19.84 5.64
C LEU A 32 -5.76 19.97 5.75
N GLU A 33 -5.26 21.06 6.34
CA GLU A 33 -3.83 21.26 6.60
C GLU A 33 -3.31 20.29 7.65
N GLY A 34 -4.07 20.07 8.72
CA GLY A 34 -3.76 19.05 9.73
C GLY A 34 -3.65 17.66 9.13
N SER A 35 -4.53 17.32 8.19
CA SER A 35 -4.47 16.05 7.46
C SER A 35 -3.21 15.93 6.58
N LYS A 36 -2.79 17.02 5.93
CA LYS A 36 -1.53 17.06 5.18
C LYS A 36 -0.31 16.85 6.11
N SER A 37 -0.34 17.44 7.31
CA SER A 37 0.71 17.24 8.32
C SER A 37 0.77 15.78 8.79
N ILE A 38 -0.37 15.13 9.03
CA ILE A 38 -0.45 13.70 9.33
C ILE A 38 0.16 12.88 8.19
N GLY A 39 -0.20 13.19 6.93
CA GLY A 39 0.37 12.55 5.75
C GLY A 39 1.88 12.74 5.63
N SER A 40 2.40 13.93 5.98
CA SER A 40 3.83 14.21 6.00
C SER A 40 4.57 13.35 7.02
N ILE A 41 4.05 13.22 8.25
CA ILE A 41 4.62 12.35 9.29
C ILE A 41 4.61 10.89 8.84
N LEU A 42 3.52 10.45 8.19
CA LEU A 42 3.42 9.10 7.66
C LEU A 42 4.51 8.80 6.64
N VAL A 43 4.62 9.65 5.60
CA VAL A 43 5.51 9.39 4.46
C VAL A 43 6.98 9.61 4.81
N ASN A 44 7.28 10.62 5.64
CA ASN A 44 8.67 11.02 5.90
C ASN A 44 9.27 10.39 7.17
N LEU A 45 8.44 9.83 8.04
CA LEU A 45 8.91 9.32 9.34
C LEU A 45 8.41 7.91 9.63
N SER A 46 7.09 7.70 9.67
CA SER A 46 6.52 6.45 10.15
C SER A 46 6.73 5.29 9.16
N LEU A 47 6.42 5.48 7.87
CA LEU A 47 6.64 4.46 6.84
C LEU A 47 8.13 4.10 6.68
N PRO A 48 9.07 5.07 6.60
CA PRO A 48 10.51 4.78 6.70
C PRO A 48 10.88 3.95 7.91
N ALA A 49 10.37 4.29 9.09
CA ALA A 49 10.65 3.53 10.32
C ALA A 49 10.12 2.09 10.26
N VAL A 50 8.92 1.87 9.69
CA VAL A 50 8.39 0.51 9.46
C VAL A 50 9.31 -0.29 8.55
N ILE A 51 9.78 0.32 7.45
CA ILE A 51 10.68 -0.35 6.50
C ILE A 51 11.99 -0.71 7.19
N ILE A 52 12.65 0.24 7.87
CA ILE A 52 13.89 -0.03 8.61
C ILE A 52 13.66 -1.16 9.61
N ASN A 53 12.60 -1.09 10.41
CA ASN A 53 12.27 -2.12 11.42
C ASN A 53 12.09 -3.51 10.80
N GLY A 54 11.50 -3.60 9.60
CA GLY A 54 11.36 -4.84 8.86
C GLY A 54 12.69 -5.45 8.39
N PHE A 55 13.73 -4.64 8.17
CA PHE A 55 15.06 -5.10 7.83
C PHE A 55 15.91 -5.48 9.05
N LEU A 56 15.49 -5.13 10.27
CA LEU A 56 16.19 -5.51 11.51
C LEU A 56 15.87 -6.96 11.89
N VAL A 57 16.15 -7.87 10.99
CA VAL A 57 15.95 -9.32 11.12
C VAL A 57 17.27 -10.05 10.92
N GLU A 58 17.37 -11.26 11.46
CA GLU A 58 18.57 -12.09 11.31
C GLU A 58 18.84 -12.37 9.82
N ARG A 59 20.11 -12.23 9.42
CA ARG A 59 20.56 -12.51 8.06
C ARG A 59 20.73 -14.01 7.86
N THR A 60 19.88 -14.60 7.02
CA THR A 60 20.00 -15.98 6.57
C THR A 60 20.03 -16.06 5.05
N PRO A 61 20.63 -17.12 4.43
CA PRO A 61 20.61 -17.32 2.99
C PRO A 61 19.19 -17.35 2.43
N GLU A 62 18.25 -17.94 3.17
CA GLU A 62 16.84 -18.05 2.80
C GLU A 62 16.18 -16.66 2.69
N ARG A 63 16.51 -15.74 3.62
CA ARG A 63 16.00 -14.37 3.60
C ARG A 63 16.59 -13.56 2.45
N ILE A 64 17.87 -13.73 2.12
CA ILE A 64 18.48 -13.08 0.96
C ILE A 64 17.78 -13.55 -0.33
N THR A 65 17.63 -14.86 -0.51
CA THR A 65 16.92 -15.44 -1.66
C THR A 65 15.46 -14.96 -1.68
N GLY A 66 14.80 -14.94 -0.53
CA GLY A 66 13.43 -14.44 -0.37
C GLY A 66 13.27 -12.96 -0.76
N LEU A 67 14.24 -12.09 -0.42
CA LEU A 67 14.22 -10.69 -0.83
C LEU A 67 14.33 -10.53 -2.35
N LEU A 68 15.26 -11.24 -2.99
CA LEU A 68 15.42 -11.19 -4.45
C LEU A 68 14.19 -11.73 -5.15
N LEU A 69 13.64 -12.83 -4.64
CA LEU A 69 12.40 -13.41 -5.15
C LEU A 69 11.21 -12.48 -4.96
N SER A 70 11.09 -11.83 -3.78
CA SER A 70 10.02 -10.85 -3.53
C SER A 70 10.12 -9.65 -4.46
N ALA A 71 11.32 -9.18 -4.79
CA ALA A 71 11.54 -8.09 -5.73
C ALA A 71 11.07 -8.47 -7.15
N LEU A 72 11.47 -9.66 -7.64
CA LEU A 72 11.02 -10.16 -8.93
C LEU A 72 9.50 -10.30 -9.01
N LEU A 73 8.91 -10.95 -8.02
CA LEU A 73 7.47 -11.19 -7.97
C LEU A 73 6.66 -9.90 -7.78
N ALA A 74 7.18 -8.93 -7.02
CA ALA A 74 6.58 -7.60 -6.91
C ALA A 74 6.55 -6.89 -8.27
N ALA A 75 7.65 -6.92 -9.01
CA ALA A 75 7.71 -6.34 -10.36
C ALA A 75 6.70 -7.00 -11.31
N VAL A 76 6.62 -8.34 -11.31
CA VAL A 76 5.65 -9.09 -12.14
C VAL A 76 4.21 -8.80 -11.70
N THR A 77 3.92 -8.77 -10.40
CA THR A 77 2.57 -8.46 -9.88
C THR A 77 2.13 -7.07 -10.31
N LEU A 78 3.00 -6.08 -10.20
CA LEU A 78 2.70 -4.70 -10.63
C LEU A 78 2.54 -4.59 -12.15
N ALA A 79 3.33 -5.31 -12.93
CA ALA A 79 3.18 -5.38 -14.37
C ALA A 79 1.81 -5.99 -14.77
N LEU A 80 1.39 -7.07 -14.12
CA LEU A 80 0.07 -7.67 -14.32
C LEU A 80 -1.06 -6.71 -13.93
N ALA A 81 -0.91 -5.97 -12.82
CA ALA A 81 -1.88 -4.97 -12.39
C ALA A 81 -2.02 -3.83 -13.40
N ILE A 82 -0.90 -3.32 -13.91
CA ILE A 82 -0.87 -2.29 -14.96
C ILE A 82 -1.52 -2.81 -16.25
N LEU A 83 -1.18 -4.02 -16.66
CA LEU A 83 -1.75 -4.63 -17.86
C LEU A 83 -3.28 -4.80 -17.74
N ALA A 84 -3.76 -5.36 -16.63
CA ALA A 84 -5.18 -5.51 -16.36
C ALA A 84 -5.92 -4.15 -16.38
N ALA A 85 -5.36 -3.15 -15.71
CA ALA A 85 -5.91 -1.80 -15.69
C ALA A 85 -5.95 -1.18 -17.10
N ARG A 86 -4.88 -1.31 -17.88
CA ARG A 86 -4.77 -0.80 -19.25
C ARG A 86 -5.78 -1.47 -20.20
N VAL A 87 -5.98 -2.76 -20.06
CA VAL A 87 -6.96 -3.51 -20.89
C VAL A 87 -8.38 -3.07 -20.55
N CYS A 88 -8.71 -2.92 -19.25
CA CYS A 88 -10.06 -2.61 -18.79
C CYS A 88 -10.45 -1.14 -18.96
N PHE A 89 -9.49 -0.22 -18.88
CA PHE A 89 -9.75 1.24 -18.83
C PHE A 89 -8.95 2.05 -19.85
N ARG A 90 -8.89 1.60 -21.11
CA ARG A 90 -8.04 2.18 -22.18
C ARG A 90 -8.17 3.70 -22.36
N LYS A 91 -9.34 4.26 -22.09
CA LYS A 91 -9.66 5.68 -22.33
C LYS A 91 -9.73 6.53 -21.06
N ASP A 92 -9.50 5.93 -19.88
CA ASP A 92 -9.59 6.63 -18.60
C ASP A 92 -8.28 6.47 -17.81
N PRO A 93 -7.34 7.44 -17.92
CA PRO A 93 -6.08 7.41 -17.23
C PRO A 93 -6.21 7.33 -15.69
N MET A 94 -7.21 8.02 -15.12
CA MET A 94 -7.46 8.01 -13.68
C MET A 94 -7.94 6.64 -13.22
N ALA A 95 -8.84 6.00 -13.97
CA ALA A 95 -9.29 4.64 -13.69
C ALA A 95 -8.15 3.62 -13.84
N GLN A 96 -7.27 3.79 -14.84
CA GLN A 96 -6.07 2.95 -14.99
C GLN A 96 -5.18 3.07 -13.76
N PHE A 97 -4.89 4.29 -13.32
CA PHE A 97 -4.06 4.53 -12.13
C PHE A 97 -4.70 3.89 -10.89
N ALA A 98 -6.00 4.15 -10.67
CA ALA A 98 -6.73 3.63 -9.52
C ALA A 98 -6.78 2.10 -9.48
N ALA A 99 -6.93 1.44 -10.63
CA ALA A 99 -6.98 -0.01 -10.74
C ALA A 99 -5.60 -0.67 -10.63
N ALA A 100 -4.53 -0.01 -11.12
CA ALA A 100 -3.18 -0.57 -11.10
C ALA A 100 -2.52 -0.48 -9.73
N PHE A 101 -2.62 0.66 -9.05
CA PHE A 101 -1.78 0.98 -7.90
C PHE A 101 -2.51 0.84 -6.57
N SER A 102 -2.03 -0.10 -5.74
CA SER A 102 -2.54 -0.39 -4.40
C SER A 102 -1.97 0.52 -3.32
N ASN A 103 -2.47 0.36 -2.10
CA ASN A 103 -2.01 1.05 -0.89
C ASN A 103 -1.35 0.08 0.12
N PRO A 104 -0.25 -0.59 -0.23
CA PRO A 104 0.36 -1.57 0.65
C PRO A 104 1.02 -0.94 1.88
N GLY A 105 1.54 0.29 1.78
CA GLY A 105 2.23 0.96 2.87
C GLY A 105 1.31 1.36 4.03
N PHE A 106 0.12 1.87 3.71
CA PHE A 106 -0.81 2.38 4.73
C PHE A 106 -1.91 1.39 5.08
N PHE A 107 -2.29 0.53 4.15
CA PHE A 107 -3.37 -0.44 4.35
C PHE A 107 -2.84 -1.88 4.49
N GLY A 108 -1.86 -2.28 3.68
CA GLY A 108 -1.32 -3.63 3.67
C GLY A 108 -0.45 -3.97 4.87
N ILE A 109 0.47 -3.09 5.24
CA ILE A 109 1.41 -3.31 6.36
C ILE A 109 0.68 -3.66 7.67
N PRO A 110 -0.36 -2.94 8.11
CA PRO A 110 -1.11 -3.30 9.32
C PRO A 110 -1.71 -4.71 9.27
N ILE A 111 -2.18 -5.14 8.11
CA ILE A 111 -2.77 -6.47 7.94
C ILE A 111 -1.68 -7.54 7.96
N ILE A 112 -0.56 -7.29 7.26
CA ILE A 112 0.59 -8.21 7.24
C ILE A 112 1.11 -8.43 8.67
N LEU A 113 1.31 -7.36 9.45
CA LEU A 113 1.77 -7.43 10.83
C LEU A 113 0.78 -8.11 11.78
N SER A 114 -0.50 -8.16 11.44
CA SER A 114 -1.50 -8.89 12.23
C SER A 114 -1.49 -10.40 11.97
N CYS A 115 -1.00 -10.82 10.80
CA CYS A 115 -1.02 -12.20 10.33
C CYS A 115 0.34 -12.90 10.42
N LEU A 116 1.40 -12.11 10.28
CA LEU A 116 2.79 -12.55 10.18
C LEU A 116 3.67 -11.73 11.13
N ASP A 117 4.89 -12.16 11.32
CA ASP A 117 5.87 -11.43 12.13
C ASP A 117 6.45 -10.20 11.39
N ASN A 118 7.28 -9.43 12.10
CA ASN A 118 7.95 -8.26 11.52
C ASN A 118 8.85 -8.61 10.31
N GLY A 119 9.30 -9.85 10.20
CA GLY A 119 10.10 -10.32 9.07
C GLY A 119 9.35 -10.29 7.73
N ALA A 120 8.02 -10.31 7.76
CA ALA A 120 7.22 -10.18 6.54
C ALA A 120 7.31 -8.78 5.92
N ILE A 121 7.60 -7.74 6.72
CA ILE A 121 7.82 -6.37 6.22
C ILE A 121 9.04 -6.30 5.31
N PHE A 122 10.03 -7.15 5.54
CA PHE A 122 11.19 -7.31 4.68
C PHE A 122 10.81 -7.63 3.22
N TYR A 123 9.80 -8.49 3.01
CA TYR A 123 9.34 -8.85 1.67
C TYR A 123 8.47 -7.77 1.01
N ILE A 124 7.70 -7.00 1.78
CA ILE A 124 6.87 -5.93 1.20
C ILE A 124 7.70 -4.71 0.78
N ALA A 125 8.90 -4.52 1.33
CA ALA A 125 9.75 -3.37 1.03
C ALA A 125 10.04 -3.25 -0.47
N ALA A 126 10.37 -4.35 -1.15
CA ALA A 126 10.57 -4.38 -2.58
C ALA A 126 9.30 -3.99 -3.37
N TYR A 127 8.13 -4.49 -2.94
CA TYR A 127 6.85 -4.13 -3.56
C TYR A 127 6.56 -2.63 -3.43
N VAL A 128 6.77 -2.05 -2.25
CA VAL A 128 6.60 -0.61 -2.01
C VAL A 128 7.57 0.22 -2.85
N ALA A 129 8.83 -0.24 -3.00
CA ALA A 129 9.82 0.43 -3.83
C ALA A 129 9.40 0.47 -5.31
N PHE A 130 9.07 -0.68 -5.91
CA PHE A 130 8.62 -0.75 -7.30
C PHE A 130 7.29 -0.02 -7.51
N LEU A 131 6.36 -0.12 -6.58
CA LEU A 131 5.08 0.61 -6.64
C LEU A 131 5.32 2.12 -6.74
N ASN A 132 6.13 2.68 -5.85
CA ASN A 132 6.41 4.12 -5.86
C ASN A 132 7.18 4.53 -7.13
N LEU A 133 8.18 3.74 -7.55
CA LEU A 133 8.87 3.97 -8.81
C LEU A 133 7.89 4.04 -9.99
N LEU A 134 6.99 3.08 -10.10
CA LEU A 134 6.02 3.01 -11.18
C LEU A 134 4.93 4.08 -11.07
N GLN A 135 4.52 4.48 -9.86
CA GLN A 135 3.60 5.60 -9.68
C GLN A 135 4.22 6.93 -10.15
N TRP A 136 5.47 7.19 -9.74
CA TRP A 136 6.19 8.41 -10.13
C TRP A 136 6.59 8.44 -11.61
N SER A 137 6.76 7.30 -12.25
CA SER A 137 7.09 7.21 -13.68
C SER A 137 5.84 7.02 -14.54
N TYR A 138 5.41 5.80 -14.67
CA TYR A 138 4.28 5.43 -15.51
C TYR A 138 2.97 6.09 -15.05
N GLY A 139 2.72 6.14 -13.72
CA GLY A 139 1.51 6.72 -13.17
C GLY A 139 1.37 8.21 -13.47
N VAL A 140 2.44 9.00 -13.28
CA VAL A 140 2.46 10.42 -13.60
C VAL A 140 2.35 10.62 -15.12
N SER A 141 3.10 9.89 -15.92
CA SER A 141 3.01 9.92 -17.38
C SER A 141 1.59 9.62 -17.90
N LEU A 142 0.90 8.67 -17.27
CA LEU A 142 -0.49 8.32 -17.58
C LEU A 142 -1.45 9.49 -17.28
N LEU A 143 -1.24 10.21 -16.18
CA LEU A 143 -2.10 11.33 -15.79
C LEU A 143 -1.81 12.60 -16.61
N THR A 144 -0.55 12.89 -16.91
CA THR A 144 -0.14 14.12 -17.61
C THR A 144 -0.23 13.99 -19.12
N GLY A 145 -0.15 12.77 -19.64
CA GLY A 145 -0.02 12.51 -21.09
C GLY A 145 1.39 12.81 -21.63
N ALA A 146 2.33 13.21 -20.75
CA ALA A 146 3.71 13.50 -21.09
C ALA A 146 4.64 12.48 -20.44
N THR A 147 5.70 12.07 -21.12
CA THR A 147 6.82 11.36 -20.52
C THR A 147 7.66 12.36 -19.72
N GLU A 148 7.29 12.58 -18.47
CA GLU A 148 8.14 13.36 -17.58
C GLU A 148 9.43 12.56 -17.31
N ASN A 149 10.58 13.18 -17.62
CA ASN A 149 11.87 12.65 -17.19
C ASN A 149 11.96 12.78 -15.68
N ILE A 150 11.69 11.68 -14.98
CA ILE A 150 11.92 11.65 -13.54
C ILE A 150 13.41 11.79 -13.33
N ALA A 151 13.82 12.87 -12.66
CA ALA A 151 15.20 13.02 -12.26
C ALA A 151 15.55 11.82 -11.33
N PRO A 152 16.49 10.94 -11.71
CA PRO A 152 16.86 9.78 -10.89
C PRO A 152 17.21 10.16 -9.46
N LYS A 153 17.76 11.36 -9.27
CA LYS A 153 18.09 11.95 -7.98
C LYS A 153 16.86 12.05 -7.05
N ARG A 154 15.71 12.49 -7.58
CA ARG A 154 14.47 12.65 -6.79
C ARG A 154 13.94 11.31 -6.27
N LEU A 155 14.13 10.24 -7.06
CA LEU A 155 13.76 8.88 -6.64
C LEU A 155 14.69 8.38 -5.53
N LEU A 156 16.01 8.52 -5.72
CA LEU A 156 17.01 8.05 -4.75
C LEU A 156 16.96 8.81 -3.41
N THR A 157 16.49 10.05 -3.42
CA THR A 157 16.29 10.84 -2.18
C THR A 157 14.91 10.69 -1.56
N ALA A 158 14.05 9.81 -2.08
CA ALA A 158 12.75 9.57 -1.49
C ALA A 158 12.88 8.87 -0.12
N PRO A 159 12.11 9.29 0.92
CA PRO A 159 12.26 8.77 2.28
C PRO A 159 12.18 7.25 2.39
N PHE A 160 11.33 6.62 1.59
CA PHE A 160 11.20 5.17 1.57
C PHE A 160 12.42 4.47 0.94
N VAL A 161 13.09 5.08 -0.06
CA VAL A 161 14.33 4.54 -0.66
C VAL A 161 15.46 4.64 0.35
N ILE A 162 15.63 5.78 1.00
CA ILE A 162 16.62 5.97 2.07
C ILE A 162 16.39 4.94 3.19
N ALA A 163 15.14 4.67 3.55
CA ALA A 163 14.82 3.66 4.56
C ALA A 163 15.21 2.25 4.12
N ILE A 164 15.01 1.90 2.84
CA ILE A 164 15.44 0.61 2.28
C ILE A 164 16.97 0.52 2.27
N GLU A 165 17.68 1.58 1.88
CA GLU A 165 19.15 1.63 1.89
C GLU A 165 19.71 1.45 3.31
N ILE A 166 19.19 2.18 4.29
CA ILE A 166 19.58 2.05 5.70
C ILE A 166 19.27 0.64 6.20
N GLY A 167 18.06 0.13 5.97
CA GLY A 167 17.67 -1.20 6.39
C GLY A 167 18.52 -2.29 5.75
N ALA A 168 18.74 -2.21 4.42
CA ALA A 168 19.60 -3.12 3.68
C ALA A 168 21.05 -3.10 4.18
N PHE A 169 21.59 -1.93 4.52
CA PHE A 169 22.91 -1.81 5.12
C PHE A 169 23.01 -2.64 6.39
N PHE A 170 22.12 -2.46 7.37
CA PHE A 170 22.13 -3.22 8.61
C PHE A 170 21.93 -4.72 8.36
N PHE A 171 21.01 -5.09 7.50
CA PHE A 171 20.75 -6.48 7.15
C PHE A 171 21.95 -7.17 6.48
N LEU A 172 22.58 -6.52 5.48
CA LEU A 172 23.68 -7.12 4.72
C LEU A 172 24.98 -7.17 5.50
N THR A 173 25.27 -6.13 6.29
CA THR A 173 26.51 -6.08 7.10
C THR A 173 26.42 -6.85 8.39
N GLY A 174 25.20 -7.08 8.94
CA GLY A 174 25.01 -7.63 10.28
C GLY A 174 25.46 -6.68 11.39
N PHE A 175 25.67 -5.39 11.09
CA PHE A 175 26.09 -4.40 12.07
C PHE A 175 25.02 -4.24 13.17
N PRO A 176 25.37 -4.34 14.47
CA PRO A 176 24.39 -4.30 15.54
C PRO A 176 23.80 -2.89 15.68
N VAL A 177 22.46 -2.79 15.66
CA VAL A 177 21.77 -1.54 15.95
C VAL A 177 21.69 -1.36 17.48
N PRO A 178 22.13 -0.21 18.04
CA PRO A 178 21.99 0.05 19.46
C PRO A 178 20.52 -0.07 19.90
N GLY A 179 20.28 -0.80 21.00
CA GLY A 179 18.92 -1.14 21.43
C GLY A 179 18.01 0.07 21.66
N ILE A 180 18.57 1.24 22.04
CA ILE A 180 17.82 2.48 22.21
C ILE A 180 17.31 2.99 20.85
N LEU A 181 18.13 2.89 19.79
CA LEU A 181 17.72 3.30 18.43
C LEU A 181 16.69 2.34 17.85
N ALA A 182 16.90 1.03 18.03
CA ALA A 182 15.92 0.03 17.57
C ALA A 182 14.54 0.24 18.23
N LYS A 183 14.50 0.53 19.55
CA LYS A 183 13.24 0.85 20.24
C LYS A 183 12.62 2.16 19.73
N ALA A 184 13.41 3.19 19.49
CA ALA A 184 12.90 4.46 18.91
C ALA A 184 12.29 4.24 17.53
N VAL A 185 12.95 3.49 16.65
CA VAL A 185 12.43 3.11 15.32
C VAL A 185 11.11 2.33 15.46
N THR A 186 11.02 1.39 16.41
CA THR A 186 9.78 0.65 16.66
C THR A 186 8.63 1.56 17.10
N HIS A 187 8.88 2.53 17.99
CA HIS A 187 7.84 3.50 18.38
C HIS A 187 7.35 4.34 17.20
N LEU A 188 8.26 4.80 16.35
CA LEU A 188 7.90 5.54 15.13
C LEU A 188 7.14 4.67 14.13
N ALA A 189 7.54 3.41 13.97
CA ALA A 189 6.85 2.43 13.13
C ALA A 189 5.41 2.19 13.59
N ASN A 190 5.17 2.12 14.90
CA ASN A 190 3.84 1.90 15.48
C ASN A 190 2.85 3.05 15.21
N LEU A 191 3.32 4.23 14.83
CA LEU A 191 2.45 5.33 14.39
C LEU A 191 1.80 5.07 13.03
N ASN A 192 2.33 4.13 12.23
CA ASN A 192 1.89 3.94 10.85
C ASN A 192 0.38 3.64 10.75
N THR A 193 -0.09 2.64 11.44
CA THR A 193 -1.50 2.21 11.37
C THR A 193 -2.48 3.30 11.84
N PRO A 194 -2.33 3.91 13.04
CA PRO A 194 -3.27 4.92 13.50
C PRO A 194 -3.31 6.14 12.58
N LEU A 195 -2.15 6.69 12.22
CA LEU A 195 -2.09 7.90 11.41
C LEU A 195 -2.58 7.65 9.97
N ALA A 196 -2.25 6.49 9.39
CA ALA A 196 -2.74 6.11 8.06
C ALA A 196 -4.26 5.99 8.04
N MET A 197 -4.85 5.43 9.09
CA MET A 197 -6.31 5.28 9.18
C MET A 197 -6.99 6.62 9.45
N PHE A 198 -6.41 7.51 10.25
CA PHE A 198 -6.94 8.86 10.41
C PHE A 198 -6.92 9.63 9.09
N ALA A 199 -5.82 9.58 8.34
CA ALA A 199 -5.74 10.19 7.01
C ALA A 199 -6.78 9.59 6.04
N THR A 200 -6.93 8.27 6.04
CA THR A 200 -7.96 7.57 5.24
C THR A 200 -9.37 8.04 5.63
N GLY A 201 -9.63 8.18 6.92
CA GLY A 201 -10.91 8.69 7.44
C GLY A 201 -11.21 10.11 6.96
N VAL A 202 -10.21 10.99 6.92
CA VAL A 202 -10.36 12.33 6.35
C VAL A 202 -10.72 12.28 4.86
N TYR A 203 -10.11 11.41 4.07
CA TYR A 203 -10.51 11.20 2.67
C TYR A 203 -11.96 10.71 2.56
N LEU A 204 -12.34 9.72 3.35
CA LEU A 204 -13.73 9.21 3.38
C LEU A 204 -14.73 10.32 3.73
N ALA A 205 -14.41 11.19 4.68
CA ALA A 205 -15.27 12.28 5.11
C ALA A 205 -15.49 13.38 4.06
N GLN A 206 -14.59 13.48 3.08
CA GLN A 206 -14.68 14.45 1.97
C GLN A 206 -15.52 13.94 0.79
N THR A 207 -15.95 12.68 0.82
CA THR A 207 -16.75 12.09 -0.26
C THR A 207 -18.24 12.24 0.01
N ASP A 208 -19.03 12.35 -1.08
CA ASP A 208 -20.48 12.29 -1.04
C ASP A 208 -20.97 10.86 -1.33
N PRO A 209 -21.44 10.09 -0.33
CA PRO A 209 -21.88 8.71 -0.53
C PRO A 209 -22.95 8.56 -1.61
N LYS A 210 -23.88 9.55 -1.73
CA LYS A 210 -24.98 9.50 -2.71
C LYS A 210 -24.47 9.61 -4.15
N LYS A 211 -23.41 10.40 -4.37
CA LYS A 211 -22.77 10.52 -5.70
C LYS A 211 -21.95 9.30 -6.04
N MET A 212 -21.22 8.74 -5.07
CA MET A 212 -20.39 7.54 -5.27
C MET A 212 -21.22 6.33 -5.69
N VAL A 213 -22.33 6.07 -5.00
CA VAL A 213 -23.20 4.90 -5.29
C VAL A 213 -23.73 4.90 -6.74
N ARG A 214 -23.88 6.06 -7.37
CA ARG A 214 -24.41 6.20 -8.72
C ARG A 214 -23.36 6.06 -9.84
N LYS A 215 -22.08 6.08 -9.52
CA LYS A 215 -20.99 6.03 -10.52
C LYS A 215 -20.56 4.58 -10.78
N ALA A 216 -21.14 3.93 -11.77
CA ALA A 216 -20.83 2.54 -12.14
C ALA A 216 -19.34 2.30 -12.43
N VAL A 217 -18.60 3.29 -12.88
CA VAL A 217 -17.16 3.19 -13.15
C VAL A 217 -16.36 2.88 -11.88
N LEU A 218 -16.75 3.43 -10.71
CA LEU A 218 -16.06 3.16 -9.43
C LEU A 218 -16.14 1.68 -9.06
N TYR A 219 -17.28 1.04 -9.30
CA TYR A 219 -17.45 -0.40 -9.05
C TYR A 219 -16.65 -1.26 -10.04
N LYS A 220 -16.58 -0.85 -11.32
CA LYS A 220 -15.73 -1.54 -12.31
C LYS A 220 -14.26 -1.46 -11.90
N ILE A 221 -13.79 -0.29 -11.45
CA ILE A 221 -12.43 -0.12 -10.93
C ILE A 221 -12.22 -1.01 -9.71
N SER A 222 -13.17 -1.02 -8.78
CA SER A 222 -13.10 -1.85 -7.58
C SER A 222 -13.03 -3.34 -7.90
N VAL A 223 -13.81 -3.84 -8.86
CA VAL A 223 -13.74 -5.24 -9.30
C VAL A 223 -12.36 -5.57 -9.85
N VAL A 224 -11.80 -4.72 -10.74
CA VAL A 224 -10.46 -4.95 -11.28
C VAL A 224 -9.41 -4.88 -10.19
N LYS A 225 -9.47 -3.87 -9.32
CA LYS A 225 -8.48 -3.64 -8.27
C LYS A 225 -8.51 -4.68 -7.16
N LEU A 226 -9.70 -5.03 -6.67
CA LEU A 226 -9.87 -5.84 -5.46
C LEU A 226 -10.09 -7.34 -5.75
N LEU A 227 -10.38 -7.71 -6.99
CA LEU A 227 -10.59 -9.10 -7.37
C LEU A 227 -9.67 -9.53 -8.52
N VAL A 228 -9.73 -8.88 -9.69
CA VAL A 228 -8.95 -9.32 -10.86
C VAL A 228 -7.44 -9.28 -10.58
N VAL A 229 -6.92 -8.17 -10.08
CA VAL A 229 -5.49 -8.01 -9.78
C VAL A 229 -5.02 -9.02 -8.72
N PRO A 230 -5.69 -9.19 -7.55
CA PRO A 230 -5.30 -10.20 -6.58
C PRO A 230 -5.41 -11.64 -7.09
N LEU A 231 -6.41 -11.96 -7.90
CA LEU A 231 -6.55 -13.29 -8.49
C LEU A 231 -5.41 -13.60 -9.47
N LEU A 232 -5.01 -12.64 -10.31
CA LEU A 232 -3.84 -12.79 -11.18
C LEU A 232 -2.56 -12.99 -10.36
N ALA A 233 -2.38 -12.20 -9.29
CA ALA A 233 -1.26 -12.37 -8.38
C ALA A 233 -1.29 -13.75 -7.70
N MET A 234 -2.46 -14.20 -7.23
CA MET A 234 -2.63 -15.51 -6.60
C MET A 234 -2.24 -16.65 -7.54
N VAL A 235 -2.72 -16.64 -8.79
CA VAL A 235 -2.37 -17.65 -9.80
C VAL A 235 -0.84 -17.71 -10.00
N MET A 236 -0.19 -16.56 -10.12
CA MET A 236 1.29 -16.51 -10.24
C MET A 236 1.97 -17.07 -8.98
N LEU A 237 1.47 -16.70 -7.79
CA LEU A 237 2.07 -17.11 -6.52
C LEU A 237 1.84 -18.61 -6.20
N THR A 238 0.84 -19.28 -6.79
CA THR A 238 0.65 -20.73 -6.64
C THR A 238 1.80 -21.53 -7.25
N LEU A 239 2.54 -20.97 -8.19
CA LEU A 239 3.72 -21.59 -8.80
C LEU A 239 4.90 -21.76 -7.83
N LEU A 240 4.89 -21.04 -6.69
CA LEU A 240 5.95 -21.14 -5.70
C LEU A 240 5.71 -22.26 -4.68
N PRO A 241 6.78 -22.88 -4.16
CA PRO A 241 6.70 -23.85 -3.07
C PRO A 241 6.01 -23.31 -1.82
N LYS A 242 5.43 -24.20 -1.02
CA LYS A 242 4.78 -23.82 0.26
C LYS A 242 5.74 -23.19 1.27
N ALA A 243 7.04 -23.50 1.18
CA ALA A 243 8.08 -22.91 2.04
C ALA A 243 8.13 -21.38 1.98
N TYR A 244 7.63 -20.74 0.90
CA TYR A 244 7.55 -19.29 0.74
C TYR A 244 6.19 -18.70 1.16
N PHE A 245 5.51 -19.32 2.13
CA PHE A 245 4.16 -18.89 2.52
C PHE A 245 4.08 -17.43 2.93
N ASP A 246 4.98 -16.94 3.80
CA ASP A 246 4.98 -15.55 4.29
C ASP A 246 5.20 -14.55 3.16
N LEU A 247 6.13 -14.84 2.24
CA LEU A 247 6.38 -14.05 1.05
C LEU A 247 5.13 -14.00 0.15
N LYS A 248 4.52 -15.16 -0.11
CA LYS A 248 3.31 -15.28 -0.95
C LYS A 248 2.15 -14.48 -0.36
N LEU A 249 1.89 -14.65 0.93
CA LEU A 249 0.82 -13.95 1.63
C LEU A 249 1.06 -12.44 1.66
N THR A 250 2.30 -12.02 1.92
CA THR A 250 2.70 -10.60 1.92
C THR A 250 2.43 -9.94 0.57
N LEU A 251 2.86 -10.55 -0.54
CA LEU A 251 2.65 -10.01 -1.88
C LEU A 251 1.18 -10.04 -2.31
N LEU A 252 0.44 -11.09 -1.92
CA LEU A 252 -0.99 -11.17 -2.20
C LEU A 252 -1.77 -10.09 -1.46
N ILE A 253 -1.51 -9.88 -0.17
CA ILE A 253 -2.13 -8.79 0.61
C ILE A 253 -1.78 -7.44 -0.02
N ALA A 254 -0.51 -7.21 -0.41
CA ALA A 254 -0.09 -5.98 -1.08
C ALA A 254 -0.87 -5.73 -2.38
N ALA A 255 -1.09 -6.77 -3.20
CA ALA A 255 -1.87 -6.68 -4.42
C ALA A 255 -3.37 -6.45 -4.15
N ALA A 256 -3.91 -7.07 -3.09
CA ALA A 256 -5.33 -7.01 -2.71
C ALA A 256 -5.73 -5.71 -1.97
N CYS A 257 -4.76 -4.88 -1.57
CA CYS A 257 -5.04 -3.58 -0.94
C CYS A 257 -5.87 -2.67 -1.84
N PRO A 258 -6.70 -1.78 -1.26
CA PRO A 258 -7.46 -0.79 -2.02
C PRO A 258 -6.56 0.16 -2.80
N THR A 259 -7.15 1.03 -3.62
CA THR A 259 -6.45 2.05 -4.39
C THR A 259 -5.58 2.93 -3.49
N GLY A 260 -4.35 3.19 -3.94
CA GLY A 260 -3.40 4.03 -3.21
C GLY A 260 -3.87 5.48 -3.09
N THR A 261 -3.75 6.05 -1.89
CA THR A 261 -4.12 7.46 -1.62
C THR A 261 -3.30 8.47 -2.43
N ASN A 262 -2.14 8.05 -2.93
CA ASN A 262 -1.27 8.88 -3.77
C ASN A 262 -1.97 9.39 -5.05
N ILE A 263 -3.01 8.69 -5.57
CA ILE A 263 -3.77 9.18 -6.71
C ILE A 263 -4.38 10.56 -6.46
N ALA A 264 -4.84 10.83 -5.23
CA ALA A 264 -5.40 12.12 -4.87
C ALA A 264 -4.32 13.22 -4.88
N VAL A 265 -3.13 12.90 -4.38
CA VAL A 265 -1.97 13.82 -4.40
C VAL A 265 -1.55 14.13 -5.83
N TYR A 266 -1.43 13.11 -6.69
CA TYR A 266 -1.07 13.32 -8.09
C TYR A 266 -2.15 14.06 -8.88
N ALA A 267 -3.44 13.80 -8.59
CA ALA A 267 -4.54 14.53 -9.21
C ALA A 267 -4.45 16.03 -8.90
N GLN A 268 -4.13 16.40 -7.64
CA GLN A 268 -3.92 17.81 -7.27
C GLN A 268 -2.69 18.43 -7.93
N LEU A 269 -1.57 17.70 -7.98
CA LEU A 269 -0.31 18.21 -8.53
C LEU A 269 -0.37 18.45 -10.05
N HIS A 270 -1.26 17.72 -10.75
CA HIS A 270 -1.34 17.74 -12.21
C HIS A 270 -2.71 18.21 -12.72
N ASP A 271 -3.46 18.98 -11.91
CA ASP A 271 -4.75 19.59 -12.25
C ASP A 271 -5.77 18.57 -12.83
N ARG A 272 -5.81 17.35 -12.22
CA ARG A 272 -6.78 16.31 -12.55
C ARG A 272 -7.94 16.30 -11.56
N ASP A 273 -8.99 15.54 -11.87
CA ASP A 273 -10.19 15.44 -11.02
C ASP A 273 -9.87 14.81 -9.65
N PHE A 274 -9.55 15.68 -8.67
CA PHE A 274 -9.30 15.29 -7.30
C PHE A 274 -10.51 14.58 -6.66
N GLY A 275 -11.72 15.04 -6.96
CA GLY A 275 -12.95 14.42 -6.44
C GLY A 275 -13.07 12.97 -6.88
N TYR A 276 -12.85 12.71 -8.18
CA TYR A 276 -12.85 11.36 -8.74
C TYR A 276 -11.73 10.48 -8.15
N ALA A 277 -10.54 11.06 -7.92
CA ALA A 277 -9.44 10.34 -7.26
C ALA A 277 -9.82 9.88 -5.84
N VAL A 278 -10.37 10.78 -5.03
CA VAL A 278 -10.78 10.50 -3.65
C VAL A 278 -11.95 9.52 -3.60
N GLU A 279 -12.91 9.61 -4.52
CA GLU A 279 -14.01 8.64 -4.64
C GLU A 279 -13.51 7.23 -4.94
N ASN A 280 -12.50 7.08 -5.81
CA ASN A 280 -11.86 5.77 -6.08
C ASN A 280 -11.21 5.18 -4.83
N VAL A 281 -10.45 5.99 -4.09
CA VAL A 281 -9.86 5.57 -2.80
C VAL A 281 -10.96 5.14 -1.84
N ALA A 282 -12.01 5.95 -1.69
CA ALA A 282 -13.08 5.70 -0.74
C ALA A 282 -13.84 4.40 -1.05
N VAL A 283 -14.31 4.22 -2.29
CA VAL A 283 -15.10 3.05 -2.69
C VAL A 283 -14.26 1.77 -2.58
N THR A 284 -13.03 1.78 -3.10
CA THR A 284 -12.16 0.59 -3.00
C THR A 284 -11.79 0.27 -1.55
N THR A 285 -11.58 1.28 -0.69
CA THR A 285 -11.33 1.07 0.73
C THR A 285 -12.54 0.44 1.41
N ILE A 286 -13.75 0.97 1.20
CA ILE A 286 -14.97 0.40 1.79
C ILE A 286 -15.18 -1.05 1.35
N LEU A 287 -15.04 -1.34 0.05
CA LEU A 287 -15.22 -2.68 -0.48
C LEU A 287 -14.12 -3.66 -0.04
N SER A 288 -12.93 -3.17 0.30
CA SER A 288 -11.84 -4.01 0.81
C SER A 288 -12.17 -4.69 2.14
N LEU A 289 -13.14 -4.16 2.91
CA LEU A 289 -13.66 -4.80 4.12
C LEU A 289 -14.14 -6.24 3.86
N LEU A 290 -14.74 -6.46 2.70
CA LEU A 290 -15.24 -7.78 2.30
C LEU A 290 -14.24 -8.54 1.43
N THR A 291 -13.56 -7.85 0.52
CA THR A 291 -12.71 -8.51 -0.48
C THR A 291 -11.38 -9.01 0.08
N LEU A 292 -10.78 -8.33 1.05
CA LEU A 292 -9.52 -8.78 1.66
C LEU A 292 -9.67 -10.11 2.41
N PRO A 293 -10.64 -10.28 3.32
CA PRO A 293 -10.89 -11.58 3.93
C PRO A 293 -11.19 -12.69 2.90
N LEU A 294 -11.97 -12.36 1.85
CA LEU A 294 -12.29 -13.30 0.79
C LEU A 294 -11.03 -13.75 0.02
N VAL A 295 -10.19 -12.82 -0.40
CA VAL A 295 -8.94 -13.12 -1.12
C VAL A 295 -7.98 -13.93 -0.26
N THR A 296 -7.86 -13.60 1.03
CA THR A 296 -7.02 -14.38 1.96
C THR A 296 -7.59 -15.77 2.22
N GLN A 297 -8.92 -15.93 2.23
CA GLN A 297 -9.56 -17.26 2.31
C GLN A 297 -9.19 -18.13 1.11
N LEU A 298 -9.26 -17.59 -0.11
CA LEU A 298 -8.90 -18.29 -1.34
C LEU A 298 -7.42 -18.69 -1.40
N ALA A 299 -6.54 -17.90 -0.78
CA ALA A 299 -5.11 -18.19 -0.75
C ALA A 299 -4.70 -19.38 0.14
N ILE A 300 -5.57 -19.79 1.06
CA ILE A 300 -5.34 -20.90 1.98
C ILE A 300 -5.90 -22.23 1.43
N MET A 301 -6.86 -22.15 0.52
CA MET A 301 -7.45 -23.29 -0.16
C MET A 301 -6.49 -23.85 -1.23
#